data_e309face1fd954f4af23fc525ae4702e
#
_entry.id   e309face1fd954f4af23fc525ae4702e
#
_cell.length_a   1.000
_cell.length_b   1.000
_cell.length_c   1.000
_cell.angle_alpha   90.00
_cell.angle_beta   90.00
_cell.angle_gamma   90.00
#
_symmetry.space_group_name_H-M   'P 1'
#
loop_
_entity.id
_entity.type
_entity.pdbx_description
1 polymer ?
#
loop_
_entity_poly.entity_id
_entity_poly.type
_entity_poly.pdbx_seq_one_letter_code
_entity_poly.pdbx_strand_id
1 'polypeptide(L)'
;MEGLESINSVSFNQDSGCFVVSTSEGIRVFNTDAFQSTFYRNFKGGIKFAAMLYRTNIISFVGTGENPSFPSSRLVLWDDIAHRPFGELNFKTDVLATQLRKDKIVVVLVNKVYVYNFEQLDCTDTFATCNNPDGVVSFSTGEEACVLAIPDETVGHVRIVHFSKNKEIVQFKC
;
A
#
# COMPACT_ATOMS: atom_id res chain seq x y z
N MET A 1 -17.63 -28.46 -4.13
CA MET A 1 -16.18 -28.19 -4.09
C MET A 1 -16.06 -26.69 -3.90
N GLU A 2 -15.67 -26.25 -2.70
CA GLU A 2 -15.26 -24.85 -2.50
C GLU A 2 -14.08 -24.60 -3.43
N GLY A 3 -14.21 -23.65 -4.33
CA GLY A 3 -13.14 -23.29 -5.25
C GLY A 3 -11.91 -22.89 -4.45
N LEU A 4 -10.74 -23.39 -4.81
CA LEU A 4 -9.49 -22.98 -4.19
C LEU A 4 -9.29 -21.49 -4.47
N GLU A 5 -9.21 -20.68 -3.41
CA GLU A 5 -8.87 -19.26 -3.54
C GLU A 5 -7.44 -19.11 -4.09
N SER A 6 -7.26 -18.32 -5.13
CA SER A 6 -5.92 -17.97 -5.60
C SER A 6 -5.31 -16.89 -4.75
N ILE A 7 -4.00 -16.99 -4.49
CA ILE A 7 -3.23 -15.97 -3.78
C ILE A 7 -2.74 -14.95 -4.79
N ASN A 8 -3.06 -13.68 -4.58
CA ASN A 8 -2.65 -12.55 -5.41
C ASN A 8 -1.40 -11.85 -4.86
N SER A 9 -1.30 -11.69 -3.53
CA SER A 9 -0.13 -11.10 -2.89
C SER A 9 0.00 -11.52 -1.42
N VAL A 10 1.22 -11.38 -0.90
CA VAL A 10 1.53 -11.53 0.54
C VAL A 10 2.38 -10.34 0.95
N SER A 11 2.03 -9.69 2.06
CA SER A 11 2.74 -8.52 2.57
C SER A 11 2.85 -8.56 4.09
N PHE A 12 4.07 -8.40 4.61
CA PHE A 12 4.29 -8.21 6.05
C PHE A 12 3.86 -6.80 6.48
N ASN A 13 3.45 -6.68 7.74
CA ASN A 13 3.33 -5.38 8.38
C ASN A 13 4.73 -4.81 8.72
N GLN A 14 4.78 -3.59 9.26
CA GLN A 14 6.02 -2.83 9.45
C GLN A 14 7.00 -3.45 10.46
N ASP A 15 6.53 -4.25 11.41
CA ASP A 15 7.34 -4.94 12.41
C ASP A 15 7.53 -6.44 12.13
N SER A 16 7.03 -6.90 10.97
CA SER A 16 7.04 -8.32 10.55
C SER A 16 6.33 -9.29 11.52
N GLY A 17 5.55 -8.76 12.45
CA GLY A 17 4.81 -9.58 13.44
C GLY A 17 3.47 -10.10 12.92
N CYS A 18 3.01 -9.58 11.78
CA CYS A 18 1.82 -10.05 11.06
C CYS A 18 2.07 -9.97 9.56
N PHE A 19 1.28 -10.71 8.80
CA PHE A 19 1.21 -10.56 7.35
C PHE A 19 -0.23 -10.69 6.86
N VAL A 20 -0.51 -10.00 5.76
CA VAL A 20 -1.79 -10.08 5.05
C VAL A 20 -1.60 -10.83 3.74
N VAL A 21 -2.52 -11.73 3.45
CA VAL A 21 -2.64 -12.46 2.18
C VAL A 21 -3.85 -11.91 1.44
N SER A 22 -3.63 -11.42 0.23
CA SER A 22 -4.72 -11.02 -0.68
C SER A 22 -5.06 -12.17 -1.60
N THR A 23 -6.35 -12.43 -1.77
CA THR A 23 -6.86 -13.58 -2.55
C THR A 23 -7.89 -13.14 -3.59
N SER A 24 -8.34 -14.09 -4.40
CA SER A 24 -9.45 -13.91 -5.35
C SER A 24 -10.80 -13.61 -4.69
N GLU A 25 -10.92 -13.78 -3.36
CA GLU A 25 -12.18 -13.62 -2.61
C GLU A 25 -12.12 -12.49 -1.57
N GLY A 26 -10.90 -12.07 -1.17
CA GLY A 26 -10.72 -11.09 -0.11
C GLY A 26 -9.33 -11.09 0.51
N ILE A 27 -9.27 -10.96 1.83
CA ILE A 27 -7.99 -10.92 2.57
C ILE A 27 -8.02 -11.87 3.79
N ARG A 28 -6.83 -12.39 4.12
CA ARG A 28 -6.56 -13.15 5.35
C ARG A 28 -5.38 -12.54 6.08
N VAL A 29 -5.48 -12.40 7.39
CA VAL A 29 -4.39 -11.89 8.23
C VAL A 29 -3.93 -12.98 9.18
N PHE A 30 -2.61 -13.06 9.34
CA PHE A 30 -1.93 -14.05 10.17
C PHE A 30 -0.92 -13.37 11.09
N ASN A 31 -0.77 -13.90 12.31
CA ASN A 31 0.38 -13.62 13.15
C ASN A 31 1.58 -14.49 12.72
N THR A 32 2.80 -13.97 12.84
CA THR A 32 4.04 -14.69 12.53
C THR A 32 4.57 -15.49 13.72
N ASP A 33 4.51 -14.89 14.90
CA ASP A 33 4.86 -15.57 16.15
C ASP A 33 3.60 -16.26 16.71
N ALA A 34 3.74 -17.56 17.03
CA ALA A 34 2.61 -18.47 17.19
C ALA A 34 1.71 -18.40 15.94
N PHE A 35 2.22 -18.92 14.78
CA PHE A 35 1.53 -18.88 13.49
C PHE A 35 0.05 -19.20 13.63
N GLN A 36 -0.79 -18.18 13.49
CA GLN A 36 -2.23 -18.27 13.69
C GLN A 36 -2.97 -17.33 12.74
N SER A 37 -4.05 -17.82 12.15
CA SER A 37 -5.00 -16.97 11.42
C SER A 37 -5.70 -16.05 12.41
N THR A 38 -5.59 -14.74 12.18
CA THR A 38 -6.22 -13.72 13.03
C THR A 38 -7.64 -13.45 12.57
N PHE A 39 -7.84 -13.21 11.27
CA PHE A 39 -9.16 -13.02 10.69
C PHE A 39 -9.14 -13.23 9.17
N TYR A 40 -10.35 -13.38 8.62
CA TYR A 40 -10.65 -13.43 7.20
C TYR A 40 -11.77 -12.44 6.87
N ARG A 41 -11.61 -11.73 5.76
CA ARG A 41 -12.67 -10.87 5.19
C ARG A 41 -12.90 -11.25 3.74
N ASN A 42 -14.11 -11.77 3.49
CA ASN A 42 -14.58 -12.03 2.15
C ASN A 42 -15.26 -10.77 1.61
N PHE A 43 -14.67 -10.18 0.59
CA PHE A 43 -15.21 -8.99 -0.09
C PHE A 43 -16.05 -9.34 -1.32
N LYS A 44 -16.26 -10.65 -1.58
CA LYS A 44 -16.93 -11.15 -2.79
C LYS A 44 -16.28 -10.61 -4.07
N GLY A 45 -14.96 -10.47 -4.05
CA GLY A 45 -14.16 -9.97 -5.15
C GLY A 45 -12.67 -10.02 -4.85
N GLY A 46 -11.89 -10.17 -5.90
CA GLY A 46 -10.45 -10.29 -5.82
C GLY A 46 -9.78 -9.02 -5.29
N ILE A 47 -8.85 -9.20 -4.36
CA ILE A 47 -7.96 -8.16 -3.87
C ILE A 47 -6.59 -8.38 -4.48
N LYS A 48 -6.09 -7.36 -5.21
CA LYS A 48 -4.80 -7.39 -5.91
C LYS A 48 -3.64 -7.42 -4.93
N PHE A 49 -3.67 -6.50 -3.96
CA PHE A 49 -2.75 -6.45 -2.83
C PHE A 49 -3.37 -5.69 -1.66
N ALA A 50 -2.83 -5.93 -0.46
CA ALA A 50 -3.19 -5.23 0.76
C ALA A 50 -1.96 -4.93 1.60
N ALA A 51 -2.04 -3.89 2.43
CA ALA A 51 -1.02 -3.52 3.40
C ALA A 51 -1.65 -3.18 4.74
N MET A 52 -1.03 -3.64 5.81
CA MET A 52 -1.47 -3.35 7.19
C MET A 52 -0.78 -2.07 7.70
N LEU A 53 -1.46 -1.34 8.57
CA LEU A 53 -0.85 -0.27 9.36
C LEU A 53 -0.44 -0.85 10.72
N TYR A 54 0.80 -1.30 10.85
CA TYR A 54 1.30 -1.99 12.05
C TYR A 54 0.36 -3.13 12.48
N ARG A 55 0.05 -3.23 13.78
CA ARG A 55 -0.91 -4.17 14.36
C ARG A 55 -2.24 -3.49 14.73
N THR A 56 -2.64 -2.51 13.93
CA THR A 56 -3.93 -1.81 14.10
C THR A 56 -5.04 -2.53 13.33
N ASN A 57 -6.25 -2.01 13.45
CA ASN A 57 -7.40 -2.43 12.66
C ASN A 57 -7.45 -1.82 11.25
N ILE A 58 -6.42 -1.05 10.87
CA ILE A 58 -6.39 -0.35 9.59
C ILE A 58 -5.64 -1.17 8.54
N ILE A 59 -6.31 -1.38 7.42
CA ILE A 59 -5.77 -2.08 6.25
C ILE A 59 -6.06 -1.24 5.02
N SER A 60 -5.07 -1.05 4.18
CA SER A 60 -5.30 -0.54 2.82
C SER A 60 -5.31 -1.69 1.83
N PHE A 61 -6.15 -1.61 0.81
CA PHE A 61 -6.15 -2.59 -0.26
C PHE A 61 -6.61 -2.01 -1.60
N VAL A 62 -6.26 -2.70 -2.67
CA VAL A 62 -6.67 -2.41 -4.04
C VAL A 62 -7.28 -3.69 -4.62
N GLY A 63 -8.42 -3.55 -5.28
CA GLY A 63 -9.08 -4.68 -5.93
C GLY A 63 -8.41 -5.11 -7.24
N THR A 64 -8.79 -6.28 -7.76
CA THR A 64 -8.35 -6.75 -9.08
C THR A 64 -9.04 -6.00 -10.22
N GLY A 65 -10.14 -5.31 -9.95
CA GLY A 65 -10.99 -4.65 -10.93
C GLY A 65 -12.10 -5.53 -11.51
N GLU A 66 -12.14 -6.82 -11.18
CA GLU A 66 -13.21 -7.73 -11.59
C GLU A 66 -14.54 -7.40 -10.91
N ASN A 67 -14.50 -7.03 -9.63
CA ASN A 67 -15.64 -6.51 -8.91
C ASN A 67 -15.71 -4.99 -9.06
N PRO A 68 -16.83 -4.42 -9.60
CA PRO A 68 -16.98 -2.97 -9.73
C PRO A 68 -16.85 -2.17 -8.43
N SER A 69 -17.10 -2.80 -7.28
CA SER A 69 -16.94 -2.17 -5.97
C SER A 69 -15.46 -1.93 -5.60
N PHE A 70 -14.55 -2.68 -6.21
CA PHE A 70 -13.11 -2.63 -5.93
C PHE A 70 -12.29 -2.53 -7.21
N PRO A 71 -12.34 -1.36 -7.90
CA PRO A 71 -11.53 -1.15 -9.11
C PRO A 71 -10.04 -1.10 -8.79
N SER A 72 -9.21 -1.50 -9.74
CA SER A 72 -7.74 -1.47 -9.63
C SER A 72 -7.15 -0.05 -9.53
N SER A 73 -7.94 0.96 -9.86
CA SER A 73 -7.58 2.38 -9.78
C SER A 73 -7.97 3.06 -8.45
N ARG A 74 -8.41 2.30 -7.47
CA ARG A 74 -8.84 2.82 -6.17
C ARG A 74 -8.08 2.16 -5.03
N LEU A 75 -7.47 2.96 -4.15
CA LEU A 75 -6.99 2.52 -2.85
C LEU A 75 -8.11 2.69 -1.82
N VAL A 76 -8.52 1.59 -1.19
CA VAL A 76 -9.49 1.58 -0.10
C VAL A 76 -8.74 1.55 1.23
N LEU A 77 -9.15 2.41 2.16
CA LEU A 77 -8.69 2.43 3.55
C LEU A 77 -9.81 1.82 4.41
N TRP A 78 -9.57 0.64 4.94
CA TRP A 78 -10.55 -0.18 5.64
C TRP A 78 -10.31 -0.18 7.14
N ASP A 79 -11.39 0.02 7.90
CA ASP A 79 -11.42 -0.19 9.34
C ASP A 79 -12.06 -1.57 9.63
N ASP A 80 -11.24 -2.50 10.11
CA ASP A 80 -11.69 -3.86 10.36
C ASP A 80 -12.57 -4.01 11.61
N ILE A 81 -12.48 -3.09 12.57
CA ILE A 81 -13.39 -3.05 13.72
C ILE A 81 -14.76 -2.51 13.32
N ALA A 82 -14.77 -1.41 12.56
CA ALA A 82 -16.01 -0.81 12.08
C ALA A 82 -16.64 -1.57 10.90
N HIS A 83 -15.93 -2.54 10.29
CA HIS A 83 -16.32 -3.30 9.10
C HIS A 83 -16.75 -2.43 7.92
N ARG A 84 -16.04 -1.33 7.68
CA ARG A 84 -16.35 -0.40 6.59
C ARG A 84 -15.12 0.37 6.14
N PRO A 85 -15.11 0.88 4.90
CA PRO A 85 -14.11 1.85 4.50
C PRO A 85 -14.32 3.16 5.28
N PHE A 86 -13.20 3.80 5.67
CA PHE A 86 -13.20 5.14 6.24
C PHE A 86 -12.62 6.18 5.26
N GLY A 87 -11.99 5.72 4.18
CA GLY A 87 -11.47 6.58 3.14
C GLY A 87 -11.21 5.81 1.84
N GLU A 88 -11.25 6.54 0.73
CA GLU A 88 -10.97 6.01 -0.60
C GLU A 88 -10.18 7.05 -1.40
N LEU A 89 -9.08 6.62 -2.01
CA LEU A 89 -8.29 7.45 -2.91
C LEU A 89 -8.44 6.94 -4.34
N ASN A 90 -9.00 7.78 -5.21
CA ASN A 90 -9.31 7.42 -6.60
C ASN A 90 -8.26 8.00 -7.56
N PHE A 91 -7.81 7.19 -8.50
CA PHE A 91 -6.80 7.55 -9.48
C PHE A 91 -7.32 7.33 -10.90
N LYS A 92 -6.61 7.90 -11.90
CA LYS A 92 -6.96 7.73 -13.32
C LYS A 92 -6.43 6.42 -13.91
N THR A 93 -5.44 5.81 -13.28
CA THR A 93 -4.79 4.56 -13.69
C THR A 93 -4.69 3.62 -12.51
N ASP A 94 -4.30 2.38 -12.78
CA ASP A 94 -4.13 1.36 -11.76
C ASP A 94 -3.15 1.78 -10.68
N VAL A 95 -3.49 1.45 -9.45
CA VAL A 95 -2.57 1.51 -8.31
C VAL A 95 -1.71 0.25 -8.36
N LEU A 96 -0.39 0.44 -8.29
CA LEU A 96 0.59 -0.63 -8.40
C LEU A 96 1.15 -1.07 -7.06
N ALA A 97 1.33 -0.11 -6.15
CA ALA A 97 1.79 -0.38 -4.79
C ALA A 97 1.28 0.68 -3.81
N THR A 98 1.28 0.36 -2.54
CA THR A 98 1.04 1.29 -1.44
C THR A 98 1.97 0.99 -0.27
N GLN A 99 2.35 2.04 0.44
CA GLN A 99 3.10 1.93 1.69
C GLN A 99 2.40 2.79 2.75
N LEU A 100 2.20 2.21 3.94
CA LEU A 100 1.53 2.86 5.06
C LEU A 100 2.51 3.21 6.17
N ARG A 101 2.31 4.37 6.72
CA ARG A 101 2.93 4.85 7.94
C ARG A 101 1.85 5.56 8.78
N LYS A 102 2.07 5.77 10.07
CA LYS A 102 1.10 6.42 10.98
C LYS A 102 0.66 7.81 10.49
N ASP A 103 1.56 8.54 9.82
CA ASP A 103 1.37 9.93 9.39
C ASP A 103 1.21 10.07 7.86
N LYS A 104 1.51 9.03 7.08
CA LYS A 104 1.54 9.12 5.61
C LYS A 104 1.06 7.86 4.91
N ILE A 105 0.48 8.07 3.73
CA ILE A 105 0.15 7.04 2.76
C ILE A 105 0.92 7.34 1.48
N VAL A 106 1.69 6.38 1.00
CA VAL A 106 2.35 6.46 -0.32
C VAL A 106 1.59 5.60 -1.29
N VAL A 107 1.23 6.16 -2.44
CA VAL A 107 0.51 5.45 -3.52
C VAL A 107 1.31 5.54 -4.81
N VAL A 108 1.59 4.38 -5.40
CA VAL A 108 2.43 4.26 -6.60
C VAL A 108 1.57 3.94 -7.80
N LEU A 109 1.70 4.75 -8.84
CA LEU A 109 1.17 4.51 -10.18
C LEU A 109 2.34 4.26 -11.15
N VAL A 110 2.05 3.93 -12.39
CA VAL A 110 3.06 3.56 -13.39
C VAL A 110 4.12 4.63 -13.66
N ASN A 111 3.80 5.91 -13.49
CA ASN A 111 4.71 7.04 -13.77
C ASN A 111 4.62 8.16 -12.72
N LYS A 112 3.98 7.90 -11.59
CA LYS A 112 3.80 8.88 -10.50
C LYS A 112 3.72 8.19 -9.15
N VAL A 113 4.21 8.89 -8.15
CA VAL A 113 4.03 8.55 -6.74
C VAL A 113 3.35 9.71 -6.05
N TYR A 114 2.30 9.41 -5.31
CA TYR A 114 1.56 10.37 -4.48
C TYR A 114 1.84 10.09 -3.01
N VAL A 115 1.95 11.15 -2.23
CA VAL A 115 2.06 11.08 -0.77
C VAL A 115 0.88 11.83 -0.18
N TYR A 116 0.15 11.18 0.69
CA TYR A 116 -1.00 11.73 1.41
C TYR A 116 -0.69 11.84 2.89
N ASN A 117 -1.24 12.86 3.53
CA ASN A 117 -1.41 12.86 4.97
C ASN A 117 -2.41 11.77 5.36
N PHE A 118 -2.07 10.96 6.37
CA PHE A 118 -2.91 9.83 6.77
C PHE A 118 -4.23 10.27 7.43
N GLU A 119 -4.19 11.34 8.20
CA GLU A 119 -5.34 11.79 9.01
C GLU A 119 -6.37 12.57 8.18
N GLN A 120 -5.89 13.51 7.35
CA GLN A 120 -6.77 14.37 6.53
C GLN A 120 -7.06 13.76 5.15
N LEU A 121 -6.29 12.78 4.70
CA LEU A 121 -6.31 12.21 3.35
C LEU A 121 -6.05 13.23 2.24
N ASP A 122 -5.34 14.32 2.57
CA ASP A 122 -4.92 15.34 1.62
C ASP A 122 -3.61 14.95 0.95
N CYS A 123 -3.52 15.16 -0.37
CA CYS A 123 -2.30 14.94 -1.13
C CYS A 123 -1.28 16.04 -0.78
N THR A 124 -0.19 15.66 -0.12
CA THR A 124 0.87 16.59 0.29
C THR A 124 1.97 16.71 -0.75
N ASP A 125 2.23 15.65 -1.50
CA ASP A 125 3.32 15.58 -2.46
C ASP A 125 2.97 14.69 -3.66
N THR A 126 3.55 15.05 -4.80
CA THR A 126 3.47 14.26 -6.03
C THR A 126 4.84 14.24 -6.70
N PHE A 127 5.32 13.06 -7.04
CA PHE A 127 6.60 12.87 -7.73
C PHE A 127 6.36 12.16 -9.05
N ALA A 128 6.86 12.73 -10.15
CA ALA A 128 6.95 12.01 -11.41
C ALA A 128 8.10 10.99 -11.34
N THR A 129 7.91 9.84 -11.98
CA THR A 129 8.91 8.77 -12.08
C THR A 129 9.07 8.35 -13.54
N CYS A 130 10.15 7.67 -13.85
CA CYS A 130 10.21 6.88 -15.08
C CYS A 130 9.13 5.79 -15.05
N ASN A 131 8.97 5.05 -16.16
CA ASN A 131 8.03 3.92 -16.22
C ASN A 131 8.37 2.89 -15.14
N ASN A 132 7.42 2.65 -14.23
CA ASN A 132 7.55 1.81 -13.04
C ASN A 132 6.39 0.79 -12.97
N PRO A 133 6.33 -0.17 -13.91
CA PRO A 133 5.21 -1.11 -13.98
C PRO A 133 5.14 -2.06 -12.77
N ASP A 134 6.27 -2.30 -12.12
CA ASP A 134 6.37 -3.18 -10.94
C ASP A 134 6.04 -2.46 -9.62
N GLY A 135 5.75 -1.15 -9.66
CA GLY A 135 5.41 -0.37 -8.48
C GLY A 135 6.56 -0.27 -7.47
N VAL A 136 7.81 -0.21 -7.95
CA VAL A 136 8.99 -0.17 -7.08
C VAL A 136 8.96 1.06 -6.18
N VAL A 137 9.03 0.82 -4.88
CA VAL A 137 9.01 1.84 -3.83
C VAL A 137 9.55 1.26 -2.53
N SER A 138 10.17 2.08 -1.73
CA SER A 138 10.50 1.75 -0.35
C SER A 138 10.26 2.96 0.54
N PHE A 139 9.62 2.74 1.69
CA PHE A 139 9.31 3.79 2.64
C PHE A 139 9.73 3.35 4.05
N SER A 140 10.50 4.19 4.73
CA SER A 140 10.98 3.88 6.07
C SER A 140 9.82 3.77 7.06
N THR A 141 9.86 2.76 7.89
CA THR A 141 8.83 2.48 8.92
C THR A 141 9.20 3.03 10.30
N GLY A 142 10.49 3.35 10.53
CA GLY A 142 10.99 3.86 11.81
C GLY A 142 10.45 5.25 12.15
N GLU A 143 10.34 5.54 13.45
CA GLU A 143 9.81 6.83 13.93
C GLU A 143 10.81 7.98 13.71
N GLU A 144 12.13 7.71 13.80
CA GLU A 144 13.17 8.73 13.71
C GLU A 144 13.39 9.30 12.30
N ALA A 145 13.14 8.49 11.28
CA ALA A 145 13.37 8.90 9.90
C ALA A 145 12.13 8.63 9.03
N CYS A 146 11.69 9.66 8.30
CA CYS A 146 10.63 9.56 7.32
C CYS A 146 11.23 9.72 5.92
N VAL A 147 11.66 8.60 5.34
CA VAL A 147 12.42 8.56 4.08
C VAL A 147 11.69 7.72 3.05
N LEU A 148 11.49 8.27 1.87
CA LEU A 148 10.89 7.61 0.71
C LEU A 148 11.96 7.43 -0.37
N ALA A 149 12.12 6.21 -0.87
CA ALA A 149 12.94 5.89 -2.03
C ALA A 149 12.06 5.44 -3.20
N ILE A 150 12.20 6.10 -4.33
CA ILE A 150 11.43 5.85 -5.56
C ILE A 150 12.33 5.95 -6.79
N PRO A 151 11.96 5.31 -7.92
CA PRO A 151 12.59 5.61 -9.19
C PRO A 151 12.48 7.10 -9.52
N ASP A 152 13.54 7.69 -10.08
CA ASP A 152 13.49 9.06 -10.59
C ASP A 152 12.85 9.11 -11.99
N GLU A 153 12.61 10.30 -12.52
CA GLU A 153 12.16 10.50 -13.90
C GLU A 153 13.20 10.01 -14.91
N THR A 154 14.48 10.12 -14.56
CA THR A 154 15.59 9.60 -15.37
C THR A 154 15.80 8.12 -15.07
N VAL A 155 15.68 7.28 -16.10
CA VAL A 155 15.94 5.83 -15.99
C VAL A 155 17.36 5.58 -15.43
N GLY A 156 17.47 4.62 -14.50
CA GLY A 156 18.73 4.29 -13.82
C GLY A 156 19.08 5.24 -12.66
N HIS A 157 18.16 6.12 -12.27
CA HIS A 157 18.34 6.99 -11.11
C HIS A 157 17.28 6.68 -10.04
N VAL A 158 17.67 6.83 -8.77
CA VAL A 158 16.80 6.74 -7.59
C VAL A 158 16.68 8.11 -6.95
N ARG A 159 15.49 8.48 -6.58
CA ARG A 159 15.17 9.68 -5.80
C ARG A 159 14.89 9.29 -4.36
N ILE A 160 15.61 9.93 -3.42
CA ILE A 160 15.40 9.82 -1.98
C ILE A 160 14.75 11.10 -1.49
N VAL A 161 13.61 10.99 -0.85
CA VAL A 161 12.90 12.14 -0.24
C VAL A 161 12.91 11.97 1.27
N HIS A 162 13.51 12.92 1.97
CA HIS A 162 13.62 12.92 3.43
C HIS A 162 12.64 13.94 4.02
N PHE A 163 11.49 13.49 4.51
CA PHE A 163 10.43 14.38 5.03
C PHE A 163 10.74 14.98 6.40
N SER A 164 11.56 14.32 7.23
CA SER A 164 11.90 14.80 8.59
C SER A 164 12.93 15.94 8.61
N LYS A 165 13.62 16.21 7.50
CA LYS A 165 14.69 17.22 7.38
C LYS A 165 14.33 18.28 6.33
N ASN A 166 13.34 19.13 6.63
CA ASN A 166 12.93 20.19 5.71
C ASN A 166 12.70 19.74 4.25
N LYS A 167 12.30 18.47 4.09
CA LYS A 167 12.04 17.84 2.78
C LYS A 167 13.27 17.88 1.85
N GLU A 168 14.39 17.34 2.33
CA GLU A 168 15.58 17.17 1.49
C GLU A 168 15.34 16.10 0.42
N ILE A 169 15.71 16.41 -0.83
CA ILE A 169 15.61 15.49 -1.97
C ILE A 169 17.02 15.26 -2.51
N VAL A 170 17.42 14.00 -2.61
CA VAL A 170 18.71 13.59 -3.17
C VAL A 170 18.47 12.58 -4.29
N GLN A 171 19.23 12.72 -5.38
CA GLN A 171 19.16 11.83 -6.54
C GLN A 171 20.49 11.10 -6.70
N PHE A 172 20.40 9.79 -7.00
CA PHE A 172 21.56 8.94 -7.26
C PHE A 172 21.41 8.24 -8.59
N LYS A 173 22.53 8.08 -9.27
CA LYS A 173 22.64 7.17 -10.40
C LYS A 173 23.01 5.78 -9.88
N CYS A 174 22.26 4.75 -10.29
CA CYS A 174 22.54 3.34 -10.02
C CYS A 174 23.42 2.72 -11.09
#